data_dbee0d3bbbff4dcf6cee9053aa58b14a
#
_entry.id   dbee0d3bbbff4dcf6cee9053aa58b14a
#
_cell.length_a   1.000
_cell.length_b   1.000
_cell.length_c   1.000
_cell.angle_alpha   90.00
_cell.angle_beta   90.00
_cell.angle_gamma   90.00
#
_symmetry.space_group_name_H-M   'P 1'
#
loop_
_entity.id
_entity.type
_entity.pdbx_description
1 polymer ?
#
loop_
_entity_poly.entity_id
_entity_poly.type
_entity_poly.pdbx_seq_one_letter_code
_entity_poly.pdbx_strand_id
1 'polypeptide(L)'
;MSNLEQTLSIIKPDAVERNLTEEIKSILIKNKLEIKEIKKIHITKDEAAEFYKVHQTKPFYNDLCSYLSSGPIVVMILEGKNAVISYRKIMGSTDPKQAENNTIRKLYGLSIDKNSVHGSDSVDNAKSEINFFFKNLYT
;
A
#
# COMPACT_ATOMS: atom_id res chain seq x y z
N MET A 1 21.60 -12.00 13.62
CA MET A 1 20.14 -12.18 13.69
C MET A 1 19.49 -11.29 12.65
N SER A 2 18.62 -11.86 11.88
CA SER A 2 17.96 -11.07 10.85
C SER A 2 16.81 -10.28 11.46
N ASN A 3 16.67 -9.04 11.03
CA ASN A 3 15.50 -8.21 11.33
C ASN A 3 14.52 -8.27 10.19
N LEU A 4 14.42 -9.42 9.53
CA LEU A 4 13.52 -9.61 8.41
C LEU A 4 12.09 -9.45 8.86
N GLU A 5 11.39 -8.58 8.18
CA GLU A 5 9.99 -8.28 8.40
C GLU A 5 9.26 -8.34 7.08
N GLN A 6 7.96 -8.55 7.18
CA GLN A 6 7.08 -8.42 6.03
C GLN A 6 6.14 -7.25 6.25
N THR A 7 5.77 -6.58 5.18
CA THR A 7 4.78 -5.51 5.21
C THR A 7 3.87 -5.65 3.99
N LEU A 8 2.67 -5.10 4.11
CA LEU A 8 1.74 -5.07 2.99
C LEU A 8 1.93 -3.79 2.19
N SER A 9 2.00 -3.92 0.89
CA SER A 9 1.97 -2.79 -0.03
C SER A 9 0.72 -2.88 -0.90
N ILE A 10 0.07 -1.75 -1.09
CA ILE A 10 -1.00 -1.62 -2.08
C ILE A 10 -0.59 -0.53 -3.06
N ILE A 11 -0.59 -0.86 -4.35
CA ILE A 11 -0.51 0.16 -5.40
C ILE A 11 -1.96 0.52 -5.69
N LYS A 12 -2.32 1.77 -5.40
CA LYS A 12 -3.71 2.24 -5.44
C LYS A 12 -4.20 2.46 -6.87
N PRO A 13 -5.53 2.58 -7.07
CA PRO A 13 -6.08 2.71 -8.41
C PRO A 13 -5.49 3.84 -9.26
N ASP A 14 -5.14 4.98 -8.65
CA ASP A 14 -4.57 6.10 -9.41
C ASP A 14 -3.23 5.73 -10.06
N ALA A 15 -2.40 4.94 -9.37
CA ALA A 15 -1.12 4.51 -9.91
C ALA A 15 -1.26 3.35 -10.89
N VAL A 16 -2.16 2.39 -10.60
CA VAL A 16 -2.41 1.28 -11.51
C VAL A 16 -2.96 1.81 -12.84
N GLU A 17 -3.90 2.74 -12.79
CA GLU A 17 -4.48 3.35 -13.98
C GLU A 17 -3.45 4.03 -14.86
N ARG A 18 -2.45 4.65 -14.24
CA ARG A 18 -1.36 5.33 -14.97
C ARG A 18 -0.21 4.40 -15.36
N ASN A 19 -0.38 3.09 -15.15
CA ASN A 19 0.62 2.08 -15.49
C ASN A 19 1.96 2.27 -14.77
N LEU A 20 1.90 2.64 -13.49
CA LEU A 20 3.10 2.89 -12.68
C LEU A 20 3.57 1.68 -11.89
N THR A 21 2.91 0.54 -12.03
CA THR A 21 3.23 -0.68 -11.26
C THR A 21 4.70 -1.07 -11.40
N GLU A 22 5.22 -1.13 -12.63
CA GLU A 22 6.61 -1.55 -12.86
C GLU A 22 7.63 -0.54 -12.31
N GLU A 23 7.36 0.74 -12.46
CA GLU A 23 8.22 1.79 -11.90
C GLU A 23 8.28 1.70 -10.38
N ILE A 24 7.13 1.48 -9.74
CA ILE A 24 7.07 1.34 -8.29
C ILE A 24 7.80 0.08 -7.83
N LYS A 25 7.59 -1.05 -8.52
CA LYS A 25 8.32 -2.29 -8.22
C LYS A 25 9.83 -2.09 -8.32
N SER A 26 10.29 -1.38 -9.34
CA SER A 26 11.72 -1.09 -9.52
C SER A 26 12.29 -0.29 -8.36
N ILE A 27 11.54 0.69 -7.86
CA ILE A 27 11.96 1.47 -6.69
C ILE A 27 12.10 0.58 -5.46
N LEU A 28 11.14 -0.34 -5.24
CA LEU A 28 11.17 -1.24 -4.10
C LEU A 28 12.38 -2.17 -4.15
N ILE A 29 12.62 -2.77 -5.30
CA ILE A 29 13.75 -3.69 -5.50
C ILE A 29 15.07 -2.95 -5.32
N LYS A 30 15.20 -1.75 -5.88
CA LYS A 30 16.38 -0.91 -5.75
C LYS A 30 16.68 -0.58 -4.28
N ASN A 31 15.67 -0.49 -3.45
CA ASN A 31 15.81 -0.20 -2.03
C ASN A 31 15.83 -1.47 -1.18
N LYS A 32 16.13 -2.62 -1.79
CA LYS A 32 16.38 -3.90 -1.11
C LYS A 32 15.14 -4.50 -0.43
N LEU A 33 13.95 -4.18 -0.93
CA LEU A 33 12.74 -4.86 -0.52
C LEU A 33 12.42 -5.94 -1.55
N GLU A 34 12.23 -7.16 -1.07
CA GLU A 34 11.90 -8.29 -1.93
C GLU A 34 10.38 -8.44 -2.03
N ILE A 35 9.87 -8.62 -3.23
CA ILE A 35 8.45 -8.88 -3.45
C ILE A 35 8.23 -10.37 -3.33
N LYS A 36 7.62 -10.78 -2.21
CA LYS A 36 7.39 -12.21 -1.94
C LYS A 36 6.13 -12.73 -2.63
N GLU A 37 5.08 -11.93 -2.67
CA GLU A 37 3.86 -12.25 -3.38
C GLU A 37 3.27 -10.99 -3.96
N ILE A 38 2.54 -11.15 -5.07
CA ILE A 38 1.92 -10.02 -5.76
C ILE A 38 0.63 -10.50 -6.43
N LYS A 39 -0.42 -9.69 -6.33
CA LYS A 39 -1.71 -9.95 -6.97
C LYS A 39 -2.31 -8.64 -7.47
N LYS A 40 -2.89 -8.69 -8.68
CA LYS A 40 -3.70 -7.57 -9.18
C LYS A 40 -5.17 -7.95 -9.00
N ILE A 41 -5.91 -7.14 -8.27
CA ILE A 41 -7.30 -7.46 -7.91
C ILE A 41 -8.16 -6.20 -7.99
N HIS A 42 -9.47 -6.40 -8.03
CA HIS A 42 -10.44 -5.32 -7.94
C HIS A 42 -11.42 -5.66 -6.82
N ILE A 43 -11.26 -5.05 -5.66
CA ILE A 43 -12.09 -5.35 -4.50
C ILE A 43 -13.41 -4.58 -4.57
N THR A 44 -14.41 -5.10 -3.84
CA THR A 44 -15.70 -4.43 -3.71
C THR A 44 -15.59 -3.33 -2.65
N LYS A 45 -16.60 -2.44 -2.62
CA LYS A 45 -16.66 -1.41 -1.58
C LYS A 45 -16.79 -2.03 -0.20
N ASP A 46 -17.54 -3.14 -0.07
CA ASP A 46 -17.68 -3.85 1.20
C ASP A 46 -16.34 -4.41 1.68
N GLU A 47 -15.54 -4.95 0.77
CA GLU A 47 -14.20 -5.45 1.10
C GLU A 47 -13.27 -4.31 1.52
N ALA A 48 -13.36 -3.16 0.85
CA ALA A 48 -12.60 -1.98 1.24
C ALA A 48 -13.04 -1.48 2.61
N ALA A 49 -14.34 -1.53 2.90
CA ALA A 49 -14.87 -1.14 4.19
C ALA A 49 -14.32 -2.02 5.32
N GLU A 50 -14.22 -3.32 5.06
CA GLU A 50 -13.63 -4.24 6.04
C GLU A 50 -12.14 -3.94 6.27
N PHE A 51 -11.40 -3.65 5.21
CA PHE A 51 -9.99 -3.31 5.30
C PHE A 51 -9.76 -2.04 6.12
N TYR A 52 -10.60 -1.01 5.89
CA TYR A 52 -10.49 0.27 6.58
C TYR A 52 -11.33 0.36 7.85
N LYS A 53 -11.82 -0.75 8.36
CA LYS A 53 -12.72 -0.81 9.51
C LYS A 53 -12.24 0.02 10.71
N VAL A 54 -10.92 0.08 10.95
CA VAL A 54 -10.35 0.87 12.05
C VAL A 54 -10.61 2.37 11.89
N HIS A 55 -10.97 2.83 10.71
CA HIS A 55 -11.27 4.23 10.41
C HIS A 55 -12.77 4.52 10.27
N GLN A 56 -13.63 3.56 10.59
CA GLN A 56 -15.09 3.67 10.33
C GLN A 56 -15.78 4.88 10.97
N THR A 57 -15.19 5.43 12.02
CA THR A 57 -15.75 6.62 12.70
C THR A 57 -15.25 7.94 12.14
N LYS A 58 -14.32 7.90 11.17
CA LYS A 58 -13.71 9.11 10.63
C LYS A 58 -14.49 9.64 9.43
N PRO A 59 -14.55 10.98 9.26
CA PRO A 59 -15.36 11.55 8.18
C PRO A 59 -14.92 11.12 6.78
N PHE A 60 -13.64 10.79 6.59
CA PHE A 60 -13.13 10.40 5.28
C PHE A 60 -13.26 8.90 4.98
N TYR A 61 -13.82 8.12 5.91
CA TYR A 61 -13.92 6.66 5.78
C TYR A 61 -14.62 6.22 4.49
N ASN A 62 -15.79 6.81 4.20
CA ASN A 62 -16.55 6.43 3.03
C ASN A 62 -15.78 6.72 1.73
N ASP A 63 -15.08 7.85 1.68
CA ASP A 63 -14.28 8.23 0.52
C ASP A 63 -13.10 7.28 0.32
N LEU A 64 -12.44 6.88 1.40
CA LEU A 64 -11.36 5.89 1.33
C LEU A 64 -11.86 4.57 0.73
N CYS A 65 -13.00 4.09 1.22
CA CYS A 65 -13.57 2.83 0.75
C CYS A 65 -13.97 2.91 -0.72
N SER A 66 -14.65 3.99 -1.10
CA SER A 66 -15.05 4.21 -2.49
C SER A 66 -13.85 4.29 -3.42
N TYR A 67 -12.83 5.00 -3.00
CA TYR A 67 -11.64 5.17 -3.82
C TYR A 67 -10.88 3.86 -4.01
N LEU A 68 -10.60 3.13 -2.92
CA LEU A 68 -9.83 1.88 -3.02
C LEU A 68 -10.54 0.85 -3.88
N SER A 69 -11.87 0.84 -3.90
CA SER A 69 -12.67 -0.09 -4.69
C SER A 69 -13.01 0.43 -6.10
N SER A 70 -12.56 1.63 -6.44
CA SER A 70 -12.94 2.27 -7.71
C SER A 70 -12.27 1.69 -8.94
N GLY A 71 -11.20 0.91 -8.78
CA GLY A 71 -10.48 0.30 -9.89
C GLY A 71 -9.52 -0.77 -9.39
N PRO A 72 -8.81 -1.42 -10.30
CA PRO A 72 -7.83 -2.44 -9.92
C PRO A 72 -6.74 -1.88 -9.03
N ILE A 73 -6.28 -2.70 -8.08
CA ILE A 73 -5.16 -2.42 -7.21
C ILE A 73 -4.16 -3.56 -7.31
N VAL A 74 -2.92 -3.31 -6.92
CA VAL A 74 -1.90 -4.34 -6.84
C VAL A 74 -1.49 -4.49 -5.39
N VAL A 75 -1.70 -5.66 -4.81
CA VAL A 75 -1.30 -5.94 -3.43
C VAL A 75 -0.06 -6.82 -3.44
N MET A 76 0.89 -6.49 -2.56
CA MET A 76 2.17 -7.19 -2.48
C MET A 76 2.54 -7.45 -1.05
N ILE A 77 3.19 -8.61 -0.82
CA ILE A 77 3.92 -8.83 0.42
C ILE A 77 5.37 -8.47 0.14
N LEU A 78 5.88 -7.49 0.88
CA LEU A 78 7.28 -7.06 0.79
C LEU A 78 8.04 -7.58 1.99
N GLU A 79 9.26 -8.06 1.75
CA GLU A 79 10.12 -8.55 2.83
C GLU A 79 11.47 -7.86 2.77
N GLY A 80 12.00 -7.54 3.93
CA GLY A 80 13.30 -6.93 4.03
C GLY A 80 13.63 -6.58 5.47
N LYS A 81 14.81 -6.05 5.67
CA LYS A 81 15.24 -5.61 6.99
C LYS A 81 14.42 -4.40 7.41
N ASN A 82 13.73 -4.51 8.55
CA ASN A 82 12.86 -3.43 9.06
C ASN A 82 11.87 -2.96 7.99
N ALA A 83 11.21 -3.90 7.30
CA ALA A 83 10.43 -3.62 6.11
C ALA A 83 9.34 -2.57 6.32
N VAL A 84 8.65 -2.58 7.47
CA VAL A 84 7.59 -1.60 7.74
C VAL A 84 8.14 -0.18 7.68
N ILE A 85 9.18 0.11 8.46
CA ILE A 85 9.79 1.45 8.51
C ILE A 85 10.45 1.79 7.17
N SER A 86 11.18 0.84 6.59
CA SER A 86 11.88 1.05 5.32
C SER A 86 10.91 1.42 4.20
N TYR A 87 9.82 0.68 4.08
CA TYR A 87 8.83 0.97 3.05
C TYR A 87 8.17 2.32 3.27
N ARG A 88 7.83 2.67 4.51
CA ARG A 88 7.23 3.97 4.78
C ARG A 88 8.14 5.13 4.39
N LYS A 89 9.44 4.98 4.57
CA LYS A 89 10.42 5.99 4.11
C LYS A 89 10.44 6.08 2.58
N ILE A 90 10.36 4.95 1.90
CA ILE A 90 10.34 4.88 0.44
C ILE A 90 9.06 5.51 -0.11
N MET A 91 7.91 5.28 0.56
CA MET A 91 6.64 5.88 0.16
C MET A 91 6.63 7.40 0.29
N GLY A 92 7.18 7.93 1.37
CA GLY A 92 7.14 9.34 1.69
C GLY A 92 5.88 9.73 2.47
N SER A 93 5.75 11.02 2.76
CA SER A 93 4.62 11.57 3.51
C SER A 93 3.28 11.29 2.82
N THR A 94 2.24 11.13 3.62
CA THR A 94 0.88 10.94 3.12
C THR A 94 0.47 12.04 2.15
N ASP A 95 0.86 13.28 2.44
CA ASP A 95 0.65 14.39 1.50
C ASP A 95 1.84 14.45 0.54
N PRO A 96 1.63 14.22 -0.77
CA PRO A 96 2.72 14.28 -1.74
C PRO A 96 3.49 15.60 -1.75
N LYS A 97 2.83 16.69 -1.41
CA LYS A 97 3.48 18.02 -1.36
C LYS A 97 4.50 18.10 -0.23
N GLN A 98 4.30 17.32 0.83
CA GLN A 98 5.19 17.30 2.00
C GLN A 98 6.22 16.17 1.91
N ALA A 99 6.12 15.30 0.89
CA ALA A 99 7.02 14.15 0.76
C ALA A 99 8.40 14.59 0.30
N GLU A 100 9.41 13.90 0.80
CA GLU A 100 10.79 14.17 0.39
C GLU A 100 11.04 13.76 -1.06
N ASN A 101 12.03 14.36 -1.69
CA ASN A 101 12.41 14.04 -3.06
C ASN A 101 12.75 12.55 -3.19
N ASN A 102 12.45 11.99 -4.35
CA ASN A 102 12.71 10.58 -4.70
C ASN A 102 11.84 9.56 -3.96
N THR A 103 10.87 10.00 -3.16
CA THR A 103 9.88 9.09 -2.59
C THR A 103 8.78 8.82 -3.64
N ILE A 104 8.09 7.68 -3.49
CA ILE A 104 7.04 7.29 -4.43
C ILE A 104 5.95 8.37 -4.48
N ARG A 105 5.51 8.85 -3.34
CA ARG A 105 4.44 9.86 -3.29
C ARG A 105 4.88 11.20 -3.86
N LYS A 106 6.14 11.58 -3.68
CA LYS A 106 6.65 12.81 -4.30
C LYS A 106 6.70 12.69 -5.81
N LEU A 107 7.11 11.53 -6.32
CA LEU A 107 7.23 11.30 -7.76
C LEU A 107 5.87 11.13 -8.44
N TYR A 108 4.92 10.43 -7.80
CA TYR A 108 3.72 9.98 -8.47
C TYR A 108 2.41 10.38 -7.80
N GLY A 109 2.44 10.81 -6.55
CA GLY A 109 1.21 11.15 -5.81
C GLY A 109 0.55 12.39 -6.38
N LEU A 110 -0.79 12.35 -6.45
CA LEU A 110 -1.59 13.44 -6.97
C LEU A 110 -2.17 14.31 -5.86
N SER A 111 -2.58 13.66 -4.75
CA SER A 111 -3.19 14.35 -3.61
C SER A 111 -3.05 13.44 -2.39
N ILE A 112 -3.53 13.92 -1.23
CA ILE A 112 -3.51 13.12 0.00
C ILE A 112 -4.28 11.80 -0.20
N ASP A 113 -5.40 11.84 -0.91
CA ASP A 113 -6.22 10.66 -1.15
C ASP A 113 -5.65 9.79 -2.27
N LYS A 114 -5.16 10.42 -3.34
CA LYS A 114 -4.62 9.73 -4.53
C LYS A 114 -3.10 9.78 -4.49
N ASN A 115 -2.54 9.14 -3.47
CA ASN A 115 -1.10 9.21 -3.21
C ASN A 115 -0.33 7.95 -3.61
N SER A 116 -0.87 7.21 -4.53
CA SER A 116 -0.24 6.10 -5.27
C SER A 116 -0.10 4.79 -4.51
N VAL A 117 0.28 4.81 -3.25
CA VAL A 117 0.61 3.57 -2.52
C VAL A 117 0.14 3.62 -1.07
N HIS A 118 -0.02 2.43 -0.51
CA HIS A 118 -0.31 2.21 0.91
C HIS A 118 0.73 1.25 1.48
N GLY A 119 1.14 1.47 2.72
CA GLY A 119 1.98 0.54 3.47
C GLY A 119 1.50 0.44 4.89
N SER A 120 1.71 -0.72 5.50
CA SER A 120 1.32 -0.95 6.90
C SER A 120 2.09 -0.01 7.82
N ASP A 121 1.47 0.41 8.92
CA ASP A 121 2.06 1.35 9.87
C ASP A 121 2.75 0.68 11.07
N SER A 122 2.58 -0.63 11.21
CA SER A 122 3.23 -1.40 12.28
C SER A 122 3.35 -2.86 11.87
N VAL A 123 4.19 -3.61 12.58
CA VAL A 123 4.35 -5.04 12.34
C VAL A 123 3.03 -5.79 12.58
N ASP A 124 2.30 -5.43 13.63
CA ASP A 124 1.02 -6.07 13.92
C ASP A 124 -0.01 -5.79 12.84
N ASN A 125 -0.11 -4.55 12.39
CA ASN A 125 -1.03 -4.20 11.30
C ASN A 125 -0.61 -4.86 10.00
N ALA A 126 0.69 -5.00 9.76
CA ALA A 126 1.18 -5.70 8.57
C ALA A 126 0.68 -7.15 8.54
N LYS A 127 0.75 -7.86 9.67
CA LYS A 127 0.25 -9.23 9.74
C LYS A 127 -1.24 -9.31 9.44
N SER A 128 -2.02 -8.40 10.03
CA SER A 128 -3.47 -8.36 9.81
C SER A 128 -3.81 -8.04 8.35
N GLU A 129 -3.12 -7.08 7.77
CA GLU A 129 -3.38 -6.66 6.39
C GLU A 129 -2.96 -7.74 5.39
N ILE A 130 -1.84 -8.40 5.62
CA ILE A 130 -1.39 -9.52 4.79
C ILE A 130 -2.40 -10.65 4.85
N ASN A 131 -2.87 -11.01 6.04
CA ASN A 131 -3.89 -12.05 6.19
C ASN A 131 -5.17 -11.69 5.47
N PHE A 132 -5.59 -10.43 5.56
CA PHE A 132 -6.80 -9.99 4.88
C PHE A 132 -6.71 -10.24 3.37
N PHE A 133 -5.64 -9.80 2.72
CA PHE A 133 -5.53 -9.89 1.27
C PHE A 133 -5.06 -11.25 0.76
N PHE A 134 -4.25 -11.97 1.51
CA PHE A 134 -3.63 -13.20 1.01
C PHE A 134 -4.14 -14.48 1.64
N LYS A 135 -4.94 -14.41 2.68
CA LYS A 135 -5.52 -15.59 3.32
C LYS A 135 -7.04 -15.54 3.39
N ASN A 136 -7.60 -14.43 3.89
CA ASN A 136 -9.04 -14.35 4.12
C ASN A 136 -9.83 -14.07 2.85
N LEU A 137 -9.32 -13.18 2.00
CA LEU A 137 -10.03 -12.74 0.79
C LEU A 137 -10.07 -13.82 -0.29
N TYR A 138 -9.09 -14.72 -0.32
CA TYR A 138 -8.92 -15.70 -1.38
C TYR A 138 -8.93 -17.15 -0.91
N THR A 139 -9.43 -17.43 0.27
CA THR A 139 -9.57 -18.79 0.76
C THR A 139 -10.92 -19.39 0.44
#